data_0d73fe4804fe1f2db4f5240c00bd6031
#
_entry.id   0d73fe4804fe1f2db4f5240c00bd6031
#
_cell.length_a   1.000
_cell.length_b   1.000
_cell.length_c   1.000
_cell.angle_alpha   90.00
_cell.angle_beta   90.00
_cell.angle_gamma   90.00
#
_symmetry.space_group_name_H-M   'P 1'
#
loop_
_entity.id
_entity.type
_entity.pdbx_description
1 polymer ?
#
loop_
_entity_poly.entity_id
_entity_poly.type
_entity_poly.pdbx_seq_one_letter_code
_entity_poly.pdbx_strand_id
1 'polypeptide(L)'
;MIRHSMTNTSNMNKEEAARLWNDNAEAWTVLARAGYDLYRDHLNTPGFFQILPEINGLYGLDIGCGEGYNTRLLAAKGADMDAIDVSEIFIQKAQEEEKAYPAGIRYRVADAQQLPFEAGQFDFATAFMSLMDVPEPETAIQEAFRVLKPGGFLQFSISHPCFSTPHRRNLRNAQGETYAIEVGGYFQNVNGEWVE
;
A
#
# COMPACT_ATOMS: atom_id res chain seq x y z
N MET A 1 5.87 -1.65 20.54
CA MET A 1 4.40 -1.51 20.41
C MET A 1 4.18 -0.23 19.62
N ILE A 2 4.05 -0.34 18.29
CA ILE A 2 3.79 0.79 17.40
C ILE A 2 2.35 1.20 17.68
N ARG A 3 2.14 2.36 18.27
CA ARG A 3 0.80 2.93 18.41
C ARG A 3 0.35 3.37 17.02
N HIS A 4 -0.50 2.59 16.38
CA HIS A 4 -1.34 3.10 15.31
C HIS A 4 -2.34 4.08 15.97
N SER A 5 -1.97 5.34 16.04
CA SER A 5 -2.95 6.41 16.20
C SER A 5 -3.60 6.56 14.82
N MET A 6 -4.55 5.69 14.52
CA MET A 6 -5.41 5.89 13.38
C MET A 6 -6.40 6.98 13.75
N THR A 7 -6.06 8.20 13.40
CA THR A 7 -7.00 9.33 13.39
C THR A 7 -8.12 9.03 12.40
N ASN A 8 -9.30 9.48 12.72
CA ASN A 8 -10.53 9.38 11.94
C ASN A 8 -10.27 9.74 10.46
N THR A 9 -10.23 8.75 9.56
CA THR A 9 -9.91 8.94 8.14
C THR A 9 -10.93 9.81 7.40
N SER A 10 -12.13 10.01 7.96
CA SER A 10 -13.18 10.84 7.37
C SER A 10 -12.86 12.35 7.28
N ASN A 11 -11.76 12.82 7.89
CA ASN A 11 -11.30 14.21 7.85
C ASN A 11 -9.81 14.35 7.54
N MET A 12 -9.09 13.26 7.23
CA MET A 12 -7.67 13.32 6.91
C MET A 12 -7.49 13.92 5.51
N ASN A 13 -6.65 14.93 5.40
CA ASN A 13 -6.22 15.46 4.12
C ASN A 13 -4.85 14.88 3.70
N LYS A 14 -4.41 15.18 2.48
CA LYS A 14 -3.15 14.64 1.94
C LYS A 14 -1.92 15.08 2.73
N GLU A 15 -1.92 16.31 3.25
CA GLU A 15 -0.81 16.87 4.04
C GLU A 15 -0.68 16.10 5.37
N GLU A 16 -1.80 15.78 5.99
CA GLU A 16 -1.80 14.99 7.23
C GLU A 16 -1.39 13.53 6.96
N ALA A 17 -1.88 12.93 5.89
CA ALA A 17 -1.44 11.59 5.46
C ALA A 17 0.07 11.55 5.22
N ALA A 18 0.61 12.50 4.47
CA ALA A 18 2.05 12.61 4.22
C ALA A 18 2.86 12.77 5.50
N ARG A 19 2.39 13.63 6.43
CA ARG A 19 3.05 13.84 7.72
C ARG A 19 3.07 12.56 8.55
N LEU A 20 1.93 11.87 8.69
CA LEU A 20 1.83 10.63 9.46
C LEU A 20 2.73 9.54 8.91
N TRP A 21 2.81 9.40 7.59
CA TRP A 21 3.70 8.44 6.95
C TRP A 21 5.16 8.84 7.09
N ASN A 22 5.51 10.13 6.95
CA ASN A 22 6.87 10.62 7.20
C ASN A 22 7.32 10.32 8.63
N ASP A 23 6.47 10.56 9.64
CA ASP A 23 6.77 10.31 11.05
C ASP A 23 7.07 8.83 11.35
N ASN A 24 6.51 7.89 10.54
CA ASN A 24 6.66 6.45 10.73
C ASN A 24 7.67 5.80 9.76
N ALA A 25 8.03 6.43 8.66
CA ALA A 25 8.75 5.82 7.54
C ALA A 25 10.12 5.24 7.94
N GLU A 26 10.89 5.93 8.79
CA GLU A 26 12.20 5.45 9.23
C GLU A 26 12.08 4.15 10.04
N ALA A 27 11.22 4.16 11.07
CA ALA A 27 11.01 3.00 11.93
C ALA A 27 10.41 1.82 11.14
N TRP A 28 9.46 2.11 10.25
CA TRP A 28 8.86 1.11 9.37
C TRP A 28 9.91 0.46 8.47
N THR A 29 10.73 1.27 7.79
CA THR A 29 11.76 0.77 6.88
C THR A 29 12.74 -0.16 7.59
N VAL A 30 13.23 0.25 8.78
CA VAL A 30 14.16 -0.57 9.58
C VAL A 30 13.53 -1.91 9.94
N LEU A 31 12.30 -1.90 10.47
CA LEU A 31 11.60 -3.11 10.88
C LEU A 31 11.26 -4.02 9.67
N ALA A 32 10.76 -3.43 8.58
CA ALA A 32 10.41 -4.17 7.38
C ALA A 32 11.64 -4.86 6.76
N ARG A 33 12.77 -4.16 6.66
CA ARG A 33 14.02 -4.74 6.13
C ARG A 33 14.63 -5.79 7.07
N ALA A 34 14.36 -5.72 8.37
CA ALA A 34 14.75 -6.73 9.33
C ALA A 34 13.83 -7.97 9.37
N GLY A 35 12.82 -8.06 8.49
CA GLY A 35 11.90 -9.19 8.37
C GLY A 35 10.80 -9.25 9.44
N TYR A 36 10.47 -8.11 10.07
CA TYR A 36 9.39 -8.08 11.05
C TYR A 36 7.99 -7.93 10.44
N ASP A 37 7.89 -7.65 9.14
CA ASP A 37 6.61 -7.62 8.43
C ASP A 37 6.22 -9.00 7.89
N LEU A 38 5.87 -9.90 8.82
CA LEU A 38 5.51 -11.28 8.49
C LEU A 38 4.30 -11.38 7.55
N TYR A 39 3.34 -10.46 7.67
CA TYR A 39 2.16 -10.46 6.80
C TYR A 39 2.51 -10.07 5.37
N ARG A 40 3.39 -9.09 5.18
CA ARG A 40 3.92 -8.76 3.86
C ARG A 40 4.65 -9.94 3.26
N ASP A 41 5.60 -10.51 4.01
CA ASP A 41 6.56 -11.47 3.49
C ASP A 41 5.95 -12.86 3.23
N HIS A 42 4.99 -13.30 4.05
CA HIS A 42 4.43 -14.66 3.99
C HIS A 42 3.00 -14.76 3.47
N LEU A 43 2.26 -13.66 3.39
CA LEU A 43 0.87 -13.67 2.95
C LEU A 43 0.62 -12.72 1.79
N ASN A 44 0.82 -11.42 2.00
CA ASN A 44 0.39 -10.40 1.05
C ASN A 44 1.22 -10.43 -0.24
N THR A 45 2.54 -10.32 -0.14
CA THR A 45 3.41 -10.32 -1.32
C THR A 45 3.32 -11.63 -2.11
N PRO A 46 3.43 -12.84 -1.51
CA PRO A 46 3.27 -14.07 -2.27
C PRO A 46 1.91 -14.20 -2.95
N GLY A 47 0.82 -13.90 -2.23
CA GLY A 47 -0.53 -13.95 -2.79
C GLY A 47 -0.74 -12.96 -3.93
N PHE A 48 -0.23 -11.74 -3.78
CA PHE A 48 -0.31 -10.70 -4.81
C PHE A 48 0.41 -11.13 -6.09
N PHE A 49 1.64 -11.64 -5.97
CA PHE A 49 2.43 -12.09 -7.12
C PHE A 49 1.91 -13.38 -7.76
N GLN A 50 1.16 -14.20 -7.02
CA GLN A 50 0.55 -15.43 -7.55
C GLN A 50 -0.54 -15.14 -8.58
N ILE A 51 -1.29 -14.03 -8.40
CA ILE A 51 -2.39 -13.62 -9.29
C ILE A 51 -1.98 -12.51 -10.27
N LEU A 52 -0.75 -12.01 -10.17
CA LEU A 52 -0.25 -10.97 -11.06
C LEU A 52 -0.07 -11.56 -12.47
N PRO A 53 -0.63 -10.92 -13.52
CA PRO A 53 -0.37 -11.30 -14.90
C PRO A 53 1.12 -11.23 -15.27
N GLU A 54 1.48 -11.75 -16.44
CA GLU A 54 2.83 -11.56 -16.99
C GLU A 54 3.09 -10.07 -17.25
N ILE A 55 4.19 -9.56 -16.69
CA ILE A 55 4.57 -8.14 -16.75
C ILE A 55 5.94 -7.88 -17.37
N ASN A 56 6.62 -8.93 -17.82
CA ASN A 56 7.94 -8.77 -18.42
C ASN A 56 7.89 -7.86 -19.66
N GLY A 57 8.72 -6.82 -19.67
CA GLY A 57 8.76 -5.81 -20.73
C GLY A 57 7.63 -4.79 -20.71
N LEU A 58 6.72 -4.85 -19.75
CA LEU A 58 5.65 -3.87 -19.57
C LEU A 58 6.13 -2.66 -18.75
N TYR A 59 5.49 -1.51 -18.99
CA TYR A 59 5.72 -0.29 -18.24
C TYR A 59 4.66 -0.15 -17.14
N GLY A 60 5.10 -0.16 -15.89
CA GLY A 60 4.23 -0.18 -14.72
C GLY A 60 4.37 1.03 -13.80
N LEU A 61 3.31 1.31 -13.03
CA LEU A 61 3.27 2.30 -11.96
C LEU A 61 2.97 1.60 -10.64
N ASP A 62 3.80 1.82 -9.61
CA ASP A 62 3.52 1.37 -8.24
C ASP A 62 3.05 2.55 -7.38
N ILE A 63 1.82 2.49 -6.86
CA ILE A 63 1.12 3.58 -6.16
C ILE A 63 1.18 3.30 -4.65
N GLY A 64 1.84 4.21 -3.90
CA GLY A 64 2.12 4.01 -2.48
C GLY A 64 3.21 2.94 -2.27
N CYS A 65 4.34 3.15 -2.93
CA CYS A 65 5.41 2.15 -3.00
C CYS A 65 6.20 1.98 -1.69
N GLY A 66 6.02 2.88 -0.72
CA GLY A 66 6.82 2.90 0.51
C GLY A 66 8.32 2.97 0.21
N GLU A 67 9.12 2.16 0.89
CA GLU A 67 10.57 2.06 0.70
C GLU A 67 10.97 1.24 -0.56
N GLY A 68 10.00 0.89 -1.41
CA GLY A 68 10.22 0.27 -2.72
C GLY A 68 10.39 -1.25 -2.75
N TYR A 69 10.11 -1.97 -1.66
CA TYR A 69 10.31 -3.42 -1.60
C TYR A 69 9.56 -4.17 -2.72
N ASN A 70 8.25 -3.98 -2.83
CA ASN A 70 7.45 -4.66 -3.85
C ASN A 70 7.74 -4.14 -5.26
N THR A 71 8.06 -2.86 -5.39
CA THR A 71 8.48 -2.28 -6.68
C THR A 71 9.74 -2.96 -7.24
N ARG A 72 10.74 -3.22 -6.37
CA ARG A 72 11.94 -3.96 -6.77
C ARG A 72 11.63 -5.40 -7.21
N LEU A 73 10.64 -6.05 -6.60
CA LEU A 73 10.17 -7.38 -7.03
C LEU A 73 9.47 -7.33 -8.40
N LEU A 74 8.71 -6.27 -8.68
CA LEU A 74 8.11 -6.05 -10.01
C LEU A 74 9.20 -5.83 -11.07
N ALA A 75 10.19 -4.98 -10.79
CA ALA A 75 11.33 -4.77 -11.67
C ALA A 75 12.14 -6.06 -11.90
N ALA A 76 12.33 -6.88 -10.87
CA ALA A 76 13.00 -8.17 -10.99
C ALA A 76 12.24 -9.17 -11.87
N LYS A 77 10.93 -8.97 -12.10
CA LYS A 77 10.12 -9.71 -13.10
C LYS A 77 10.23 -9.13 -14.50
N GLY A 78 11.08 -8.14 -14.73
CA GLY A 78 11.35 -7.55 -16.04
C GLY A 78 10.45 -6.37 -16.40
N ALA A 79 9.66 -5.84 -15.49
CA ALA A 79 8.89 -4.63 -15.73
C ALA A 79 9.78 -3.36 -15.67
N ASP A 80 9.49 -2.37 -16.51
CA ASP A 80 10.01 -1.02 -16.39
C ASP A 80 9.11 -0.23 -15.43
N MET A 81 9.66 0.36 -14.34
CA MET A 81 8.84 0.86 -13.24
C MET A 81 9.03 2.34 -12.94
N ASP A 82 7.91 3.06 -12.86
CA ASP A 82 7.76 4.25 -12.04
C ASP A 82 7.10 3.89 -10.71
N ALA A 83 7.47 4.59 -9.64
CA ALA A 83 6.90 4.36 -8.32
C ALA A 83 6.71 5.67 -7.57
N ILE A 84 5.59 5.79 -6.89
CA ILE A 84 5.25 6.99 -6.13
C ILE A 84 4.86 6.65 -4.69
N ASP A 85 5.16 7.58 -3.81
CA ASP A 85 4.63 7.62 -2.44
C ASP A 85 4.44 9.07 -2.02
N VAL A 86 3.51 9.32 -1.10
CA VAL A 86 3.27 10.65 -0.54
C VAL A 86 4.34 11.04 0.48
N SER A 87 5.03 10.05 1.06
CA SER A 87 6.10 10.23 2.05
C SER A 87 7.44 10.50 1.37
N GLU A 88 7.99 11.68 1.63
CA GLU A 88 9.35 12.03 1.18
C GLU A 88 10.41 11.10 1.78
N ILE A 89 10.22 10.69 3.03
CA ILE A 89 11.16 9.81 3.73
C ILE A 89 11.18 8.41 3.11
N PHE A 90 10.02 7.84 2.78
CA PHE A 90 9.96 6.56 2.06
C PHE A 90 10.63 6.65 0.70
N ILE A 91 10.36 7.68 -0.07
CA ILE A 91 10.98 7.89 -1.39
C ILE A 91 12.49 8.05 -1.25
N GLN A 92 12.98 8.78 -0.24
CA GLN A 92 14.42 8.85 0.04
C GLN A 92 15.01 7.45 0.30
N LYS A 93 14.36 6.62 1.14
CA LYS A 93 14.82 5.25 1.42
C LYS A 93 14.81 4.36 0.18
N ALA A 94 13.79 4.48 -0.67
CA ALA A 94 13.72 3.76 -1.93
C ALA A 94 14.84 4.17 -2.90
N GLN A 95 15.12 5.48 -2.99
CA GLN A 95 16.21 6.01 -3.83
C GLN A 95 17.60 5.65 -3.31
N GLU A 96 17.78 5.58 -1.99
CA GLU A 96 19.04 5.11 -1.37
C GLU A 96 19.31 3.65 -1.76
N GLU A 97 18.28 2.81 -1.72
CA GLU A 97 18.38 1.40 -2.11
C GLU A 97 18.63 1.26 -3.62
N GLU A 98 17.94 2.03 -4.46
CA GLU A 98 18.13 2.06 -5.91
C GLU A 98 19.56 2.48 -6.30
N LYS A 99 20.18 3.41 -5.56
CA LYS A 99 21.59 3.79 -5.78
C LYS A 99 22.54 2.66 -5.41
N ALA A 100 22.25 1.88 -4.36
CA ALA A 100 23.07 0.77 -3.91
C ALA A 100 22.92 -0.46 -4.83
N TYR A 101 21.70 -0.71 -5.29
CA TYR A 101 21.32 -1.87 -6.11
C TYR A 101 20.43 -1.42 -7.27
N PRO A 102 21.02 -0.85 -8.35
CA PRO A 102 20.24 -0.28 -9.45
C PRO A 102 19.37 -1.33 -10.17
N ALA A 103 18.07 -1.06 -10.24
CA ALA A 103 17.08 -1.83 -10.96
C ALA A 103 16.37 -1.00 -12.08
N GLY A 104 16.74 0.27 -12.23
CA GLY A 104 16.17 1.20 -13.21
C GLY A 104 14.84 1.81 -12.79
N ILE A 105 14.48 1.73 -11.51
CA ILE A 105 13.20 2.22 -11.00
C ILE A 105 13.25 3.75 -10.79
N ARG A 106 12.21 4.44 -11.20
CA ARG A 106 12.07 5.90 -11.06
C ARG A 106 11.13 6.23 -9.90
N TYR A 107 11.71 6.52 -8.74
CA TYR A 107 10.98 6.90 -7.52
C TYR A 107 10.74 8.42 -7.46
N ARG A 108 9.50 8.81 -7.13
CA ARG A 108 9.16 10.23 -6.91
C ARG A 108 8.08 10.41 -5.85
N VAL A 109 8.17 11.53 -5.13
CA VAL A 109 7.12 11.96 -4.20
C VAL A 109 5.93 12.44 -5.01
N ALA A 110 4.75 11.85 -4.80
CA ALA A 110 3.52 12.27 -5.44
C ALA A 110 2.28 11.80 -4.68
N ASP A 111 1.17 12.51 -4.91
CA ASP A 111 -0.15 12.18 -4.40
C ASP A 111 -0.86 11.23 -5.38
N ALA A 112 -1.35 10.10 -4.86
CA ALA A 112 -2.13 9.14 -5.64
C ALA A 112 -3.43 9.74 -6.21
N GLN A 113 -3.96 10.78 -5.56
CA GLN A 113 -5.17 11.49 -5.97
C GLN A 113 -4.93 12.48 -7.12
N GLN A 114 -3.66 12.76 -7.46
CA GLN A 114 -3.26 13.62 -8.55
C GLN A 114 -1.92 13.15 -9.14
N LEU A 115 -1.99 12.11 -9.96
CA LEU A 115 -0.80 11.48 -10.53
C LEU A 115 -0.11 12.41 -11.56
N PRO A 116 1.21 12.67 -11.40
CA PRO A 116 1.96 13.56 -12.30
C PRO A 116 2.38 12.84 -13.60
N PHE A 117 1.43 12.15 -14.23
CA PHE A 117 1.64 11.36 -15.43
C PHE A 117 0.56 11.66 -16.48
N GLU A 118 0.89 11.43 -17.75
CA GLU A 118 -0.05 11.56 -18.84
C GLU A 118 -1.10 10.44 -18.86
N ALA A 119 -2.24 10.70 -19.47
CA ALA A 119 -3.26 9.69 -19.67
C ALA A 119 -2.74 8.57 -20.59
N GLY A 120 -3.06 7.32 -20.28
CA GLY A 120 -2.69 6.18 -21.11
C GLY A 120 -1.17 5.90 -21.18
N GLN A 121 -0.44 6.21 -20.13
CA GLN A 121 1.01 6.06 -20.10
C GLN A 121 1.46 4.63 -19.73
N PHE A 122 0.76 3.96 -18.82
CA PHE A 122 1.19 2.69 -18.22
C PHE A 122 0.41 1.48 -18.75
N ASP A 123 1.09 0.36 -18.88
CA ASP A 123 0.47 -0.93 -19.22
C ASP A 123 -0.24 -1.53 -18.00
N PHE A 124 0.28 -1.29 -16.80
CA PHE A 124 -0.35 -1.71 -15.55
C PHE A 124 -0.03 -0.75 -14.40
N ALA A 125 -0.84 -0.84 -13.35
CA ALA A 125 -0.57 -0.19 -12.07
C ALA A 125 -0.74 -1.19 -10.93
N THR A 126 0.03 -0.99 -9.86
CA THR A 126 -0.07 -1.76 -8.61
C THR A 126 -0.26 -0.83 -7.42
N ALA A 127 -0.90 -1.35 -6.36
CA ALA A 127 -1.01 -0.67 -5.08
C ALA A 127 -1.03 -1.71 -3.95
N PHE A 128 0.11 -1.89 -3.28
CA PHE A 128 0.26 -2.88 -2.21
C PHE A 128 -0.12 -2.26 -0.87
N MET A 129 -1.28 -2.61 -0.32
CA MET A 129 -1.71 -2.17 1.02
C MET A 129 -1.62 -0.65 1.21
N SER A 130 -1.89 0.14 0.18
CA SER A 130 -1.74 1.59 0.20
C SER A 130 -3.06 2.35 -0.01
N LEU A 131 -3.97 1.86 -0.87
CA LEU A 131 -5.20 2.59 -1.21
C LEU A 131 -6.14 2.83 -0.01
N MET A 132 -6.10 1.99 1.01
CA MET A 132 -6.91 2.16 2.21
C MET A 132 -6.44 3.31 3.11
N ASP A 133 -5.22 3.81 2.89
CA ASP A 133 -4.62 4.92 3.64
C ASP A 133 -4.66 6.24 2.85
N VAL A 134 -5.25 6.22 1.65
CA VAL A 134 -5.47 7.42 0.82
C VAL A 134 -6.76 8.10 1.29
N PRO A 135 -6.77 9.44 1.51
CA PRO A 135 -7.96 10.16 1.96
C PRO A 135 -9.17 10.00 1.05
N GLU A 136 -8.98 10.08 -0.26
CA GLU A 136 -10.01 9.95 -1.29
C GLU A 136 -9.67 8.77 -2.22
N PRO A 137 -9.87 7.50 -1.79
CA PRO A 137 -9.42 6.33 -2.54
C PRO A 137 -10.11 6.20 -3.90
N GLU A 138 -11.34 6.65 -4.05
CA GLU A 138 -12.04 6.67 -5.33
C GLU A 138 -11.35 7.59 -6.33
N THR A 139 -10.87 8.76 -5.89
CA THR A 139 -10.09 9.70 -6.72
C THR A 139 -8.77 9.06 -7.16
N ALA A 140 -8.08 8.38 -6.24
CA ALA A 140 -6.84 7.66 -6.58
C ALA A 140 -7.08 6.53 -7.60
N ILE A 141 -8.19 5.80 -7.49
CA ILE A 141 -8.56 4.76 -8.47
C ILE A 141 -8.89 5.40 -9.84
N GLN A 142 -9.58 6.54 -9.87
CA GLN A 142 -9.86 7.27 -11.11
C GLN A 142 -8.57 7.76 -11.78
N GLU A 143 -7.61 8.27 -11.01
CA GLU A 143 -6.30 8.67 -11.52
C GLU A 143 -5.49 7.47 -12.03
N ALA A 144 -5.50 6.33 -11.31
CA ALA A 144 -4.90 5.10 -11.80
C ALA A 144 -5.51 4.67 -13.13
N PHE A 145 -6.84 4.74 -13.26
CA PHE A 145 -7.54 4.44 -14.53
C PHE A 145 -7.15 5.42 -15.65
N ARG A 146 -7.02 6.71 -15.34
CA ARG A 146 -6.64 7.74 -16.33
C ARG A 146 -5.26 7.49 -16.92
N VAL A 147 -4.29 7.10 -16.09
CA VAL A 147 -2.91 6.88 -16.54
C VAL A 147 -2.67 5.52 -17.19
N LEU A 148 -3.61 4.58 -17.07
CA LEU A 148 -3.54 3.28 -17.73
C LEU A 148 -3.90 3.38 -19.21
N LYS A 149 -3.16 2.64 -20.03
CA LYS A 149 -3.50 2.41 -21.45
C LYS A 149 -4.81 1.66 -21.59
N PRO A 150 -5.52 1.78 -22.72
CA PRO A 150 -6.62 0.89 -23.03
C PRO A 150 -6.18 -0.58 -22.96
N GLY A 151 -6.88 -1.39 -22.17
CA GLY A 151 -6.52 -2.79 -21.92
C GLY A 151 -5.50 -3.00 -20.80
N GLY A 152 -4.96 -1.94 -20.21
CA GLY A 152 -4.14 -2.00 -19.00
C GLY A 152 -4.96 -2.43 -17.78
N PHE A 153 -4.28 -2.80 -16.71
CA PHE A 153 -4.93 -3.25 -15.47
C PHE A 153 -4.38 -2.57 -14.22
N LEU A 154 -5.24 -2.46 -13.20
CA LEU A 154 -4.87 -2.10 -11.84
C LEU A 154 -5.01 -3.35 -10.95
N GLN A 155 -3.94 -3.75 -10.26
CA GLN A 155 -3.99 -4.77 -9.23
C GLN A 155 -3.63 -4.14 -7.88
N PHE A 156 -4.45 -4.37 -6.86
CA PHE A 156 -4.20 -3.84 -5.53
C PHE A 156 -4.53 -4.84 -4.43
N SER A 157 -3.98 -4.61 -3.24
CA SER A 157 -4.35 -5.29 -2.01
C SER A 157 -4.69 -4.29 -0.92
N ILE A 158 -5.68 -4.65 -0.10
CA ILE A 158 -6.14 -3.87 1.06
C ILE A 158 -6.42 -4.81 2.23
N SER A 159 -6.52 -4.28 3.43
CA SER A 159 -7.03 -5.04 4.58
C SER A 159 -8.46 -5.48 4.33
N HIS A 160 -8.76 -6.74 4.63
CA HIS A 160 -10.14 -7.21 4.55
C HIS A 160 -10.99 -6.52 5.64
N PRO A 161 -12.20 -6.05 5.33
CA PRO A 161 -13.05 -5.32 6.28
C PRO A 161 -13.31 -6.04 7.61
N CYS A 162 -13.25 -7.38 7.64
CA CYS A 162 -13.42 -8.12 8.90
C CYS A 162 -12.34 -7.81 9.95
N PHE A 163 -11.23 -7.20 9.58
CA PHE A 163 -10.18 -6.79 10.51
C PHE A 163 -10.38 -5.37 11.07
N SER A 164 -11.29 -4.60 10.50
CA SER A 164 -11.56 -3.19 10.85
C SER A 164 -13.04 -2.91 11.15
N THR A 165 -13.85 -3.93 11.43
CA THR A 165 -15.26 -3.73 11.79
C THR A 165 -15.41 -3.19 13.22
N PRO A 166 -16.48 -2.41 13.51
CA PRO A 166 -16.71 -1.83 14.82
C PRO A 166 -16.95 -2.88 15.93
N HIS A 167 -17.39 -4.07 15.55
CA HIS A 167 -17.66 -5.17 16.47
C HIS A 167 -16.75 -6.35 16.16
N ARG A 168 -15.47 -6.19 16.45
CA ARG A 168 -14.47 -7.25 16.29
C ARG A 168 -14.00 -7.72 17.65
N ARG A 169 -14.06 -9.04 17.89
CA ARG A 169 -13.59 -9.66 19.13
C ARG A 169 -12.78 -10.93 18.84
N ASN A 170 -11.57 -11.01 19.41
CA ASN A 170 -10.80 -12.25 19.39
C ASN A 170 -11.38 -13.25 20.39
N LEU A 171 -11.79 -14.42 19.94
CA LEU A 171 -12.19 -15.55 20.77
C LEU A 171 -10.95 -16.36 21.13
N ARG A 172 -10.73 -16.55 22.45
CA ARG A 172 -9.54 -17.23 22.95
C ARG A 172 -9.90 -18.51 23.67
N ASN A 173 -9.05 -19.53 23.56
CA ASN A 173 -9.14 -20.76 24.33
C ASN A 173 -8.62 -20.54 25.78
N ALA A 174 -8.67 -21.61 26.60
CA ALA A 174 -8.21 -21.58 27.99
C ALA A 174 -6.69 -21.30 28.12
N GLN A 175 -5.91 -21.49 27.06
CA GLN A 175 -4.48 -21.19 26.98
C GLN A 175 -4.20 -19.76 26.53
N GLY A 176 -5.23 -18.96 26.23
CA GLY A 176 -5.12 -17.58 25.76
C GLY A 176 -4.84 -17.45 24.24
N GLU A 177 -4.83 -18.55 23.50
CA GLU A 177 -4.62 -18.55 22.06
C GLU A 177 -5.89 -18.15 21.32
N THR A 178 -5.79 -17.25 20.36
CA THR A 178 -6.90 -16.85 19.50
C THR A 178 -7.22 -17.97 18.53
N TYR A 179 -8.40 -18.55 18.59
CA TYR A 179 -8.86 -19.61 17.69
C TYR A 179 -9.92 -19.14 16.70
N ALA A 180 -10.54 -17.98 16.92
CA ALA A 180 -11.51 -17.38 16.02
C ALA A 180 -11.59 -15.87 16.23
N ILE A 181 -12.17 -15.18 15.25
CA ILE A 181 -12.52 -13.76 15.35
C ILE A 181 -14.03 -13.67 15.14
N GLU A 182 -14.72 -13.08 16.13
CA GLU A 182 -16.13 -12.71 15.98
C GLU A 182 -16.20 -11.33 15.33
N VAL A 183 -17.01 -11.22 14.29
CA VAL A 183 -17.17 -10.00 13.48
C VAL A 183 -18.63 -9.63 13.42
N GLY A 184 -18.97 -8.42 13.85
CA GLY A 184 -20.32 -7.85 13.74
C GLY A 184 -20.27 -6.50 13.02
N GLY A 185 -21.43 -6.04 12.54
CA GLY A 185 -21.54 -4.75 11.88
C GLY A 185 -20.77 -4.62 10.55
N TYR A 186 -20.49 -5.73 9.88
CA TYR A 186 -19.65 -5.81 8.69
C TYR A 186 -20.04 -4.82 7.57
N PHE A 187 -21.33 -4.56 7.39
CA PHE A 187 -21.85 -3.63 6.40
C PHE A 187 -22.32 -2.29 7.02
N GLN A 188 -22.02 -2.05 8.30
CA GLN A 188 -22.37 -0.79 8.92
C GLN A 188 -21.33 0.26 8.55
N ASN A 189 -21.81 1.37 8.02
CA ASN A 189 -20.98 2.55 7.82
C ASN A 189 -20.88 3.30 9.17
N VAL A 190 -19.74 3.20 9.82
CA VAL A 190 -19.51 3.79 11.16
C VAL A 190 -18.75 5.10 11.12
N ASN A 191 -18.82 5.87 10.06
CA ASN A 191 -18.28 7.23 9.95
C ASN A 191 -16.95 7.46 10.71
N GLY A 192 -16.05 6.47 10.68
CA GLY A 192 -14.74 6.58 11.30
C GLY A 192 -14.71 6.47 12.84
N GLU A 193 -15.78 6.08 13.52
CA GLU A 193 -15.72 5.77 14.94
C GLU A 193 -15.18 4.34 15.16
N TRP A 194 -14.06 4.27 15.88
CA TRP A 194 -13.49 3.01 16.36
C TRP A 194 -14.11 2.66 17.69
N VAL A 195 -14.62 1.44 17.84
CA VAL A 195 -15.06 0.90 19.11
C VAL A 195 -13.93 0.05 19.68
N GLU A 196 -13.44 0.41 20.87
CA GLU A 196 -12.41 -0.32 21.61
C GLU A 196 -12.83 -1.75 21.99
#